data_1408cf0e537e137c2d75e8fed57f5f51
#
_entry.id   1408cf0e537e137c2d75e8fed57f5f51
#
_cell.length_a   1.000
_cell.length_b   1.000
_cell.length_c   1.000
_cell.angle_alpha   90.00
_cell.angle_beta   90.00
_cell.angle_gamma   90.00
#
_symmetry.space_group_name_H-M   'P 1'
#
loop_
_entity.id
_entity.type
_entity.pdbx_description
1 polymer ?
#
loop_
_entity_poly.entity_id
_entity_poly.type
_entity_poly.pdbx_seq_one_letter_code
_entity_poly.pdbx_strand_id
1 'polypeptide(L)'
;IEWEEKLDRKGHYIFCPNHVSTLDIPFVLAILPVPLQFMGKSEIAKIPLFGYFYKNNAVIVDRGNKRDAYAAFLKAGKKLTSGLSMCLFPEGGIPKQDIFLKQFKNGPFRLAIEQNINIIPITMPDNKNMFPQEYFKGRPGIVRVKVHKAIELNNLAEKSIENLNTSVFNIIFNQLNTYGGK
;
A
#
# COMPACT_ATOMS: atom_id res chain seq x y z
N ILE A 1 -10.92 1.64 -13.33
CA ILE A 1 -9.80 0.81 -12.85
C ILE A 1 -9.18 0.15 -14.08
N GLU A 2 -7.88 0.30 -14.24
CA GLU A 2 -7.06 -0.35 -15.26
C GLU A 2 -6.25 -1.47 -14.59
N TRP A 3 -6.28 -2.67 -15.16
CA TRP A 3 -5.50 -3.83 -14.72
C TRP A 3 -4.51 -4.19 -15.83
N GLU A 4 -3.22 -4.20 -15.53
CA GLU A 4 -2.20 -4.66 -16.51
C GLU A 4 -2.21 -6.16 -16.72
N GLU A 5 -2.66 -6.92 -15.70
CA GLU A 5 -2.86 -8.36 -15.82
C GLU A 5 -4.02 -8.84 -14.95
N LYS A 6 -4.57 -10.01 -15.27
CA LYS A 6 -5.63 -10.62 -14.48
C LYS A 6 -5.06 -11.18 -13.18
N LEU A 7 -5.59 -10.71 -12.04
CA LEU A 7 -5.19 -11.19 -10.73
C LEU A 7 -5.73 -12.61 -10.47
N ASP A 8 -4.86 -13.51 -10.02
CA ASP A 8 -5.31 -14.78 -9.46
C ASP A 8 -5.96 -14.54 -8.08
N ARG A 9 -7.26 -14.77 -7.99
CA ARG A 9 -8.05 -14.54 -6.77
C ARG A 9 -7.72 -15.51 -5.63
N LYS A 10 -7.03 -16.61 -5.91
CA LYS A 10 -6.56 -17.57 -4.91
C LYS A 10 -5.14 -17.27 -4.43
N GLY A 11 -4.45 -16.40 -5.17
CA GLY A 11 -3.12 -15.93 -4.81
C GLY A 11 -3.13 -14.98 -3.61
N HIS A 12 -1.98 -14.80 -3.00
CA HIS A 12 -1.76 -13.81 -1.95
C HIS A 12 -0.55 -12.95 -2.32
N TYR A 13 -0.65 -11.64 -2.03
CA TYR A 13 0.22 -10.63 -2.57
C TYR A 13 0.54 -9.56 -1.53
N ILE A 14 1.62 -8.82 -1.77
CA ILE A 14 1.85 -7.54 -1.13
C ILE A 14 1.50 -6.45 -2.15
N PHE A 15 0.40 -5.74 -1.90
CA PHE A 15 0.01 -4.57 -2.68
C PHE A 15 0.72 -3.32 -2.15
N CYS A 16 1.37 -2.60 -3.04
CA CYS A 16 2.12 -1.38 -2.72
C CYS A 16 1.52 -0.17 -3.46
N PRO A 17 0.45 0.46 -2.93
CA PRO A 17 -0.08 1.70 -3.50
C PRO A 17 0.72 2.93 -3.04
N ASN A 18 0.71 4.01 -3.86
CA ASN A 18 1.03 5.34 -3.34
C ASN A 18 -0.04 5.81 -2.36
N HIS A 19 0.29 6.75 -1.47
CA HIS A 19 -0.60 7.19 -0.38
C HIS A 19 -0.81 8.69 -0.43
N VAL A 20 -1.98 9.11 -0.87
CA VAL A 20 -2.30 10.53 -1.10
C VAL A 20 -3.52 11.02 -0.30
N SER A 21 -4.32 10.10 0.24
CA SER A 21 -5.55 10.42 0.98
C SER A 21 -5.91 9.33 1.99
N THR A 22 -6.71 9.69 3.00
CA THR A 22 -7.32 8.70 3.89
C THR A 22 -8.33 7.79 3.18
N LEU A 23 -8.87 8.24 2.02
CA LEU A 23 -9.72 7.42 1.15
C LEU A 23 -8.99 6.26 0.48
N ASP A 24 -7.66 6.27 0.43
CA ASP A 24 -6.90 5.19 -0.24
C ASP A 24 -7.19 3.83 0.39
N ILE A 25 -7.39 3.77 1.72
CA ILE A 25 -7.64 2.52 2.44
C ILE A 25 -9.00 1.90 2.05
N PRO A 26 -10.16 2.56 2.25
CA PRO A 26 -11.43 2.01 1.85
C PRO A 26 -11.53 1.78 0.34
N PHE A 27 -10.84 2.60 -0.45
CA PHE A 27 -10.82 2.44 -1.89
C PHE A 27 -10.10 1.16 -2.34
N VAL A 28 -8.90 0.90 -1.81
CA VAL A 28 -8.17 -0.35 -2.07
C VAL A 28 -8.98 -1.58 -1.63
N LEU A 29 -9.68 -1.52 -0.49
CA LEU A 29 -10.58 -2.59 -0.06
C LEU A 29 -11.72 -2.86 -1.04
N ALA A 30 -12.27 -1.81 -1.65
CA ALA A 30 -13.39 -1.92 -2.57
C ALA A 30 -13.00 -2.50 -3.93
N ILE A 31 -11.74 -2.29 -4.37
CA ILE A 31 -11.31 -2.67 -5.72
C ILE A 31 -10.57 -4.02 -5.78
N LEU A 32 -9.89 -4.43 -4.71
CA LEU A 32 -9.11 -5.67 -4.71
C LEU A 32 -10.00 -6.88 -4.38
N PRO A 33 -10.08 -7.88 -5.29
CA PRO A 33 -10.98 -9.02 -5.14
C PRO A 33 -10.35 -10.18 -4.34
N VAL A 34 -9.48 -9.88 -3.38
CA VAL A 34 -8.79 -10.86 -2.53
C VAL A 34 -8.85 -10.46 -1.06
N PRO A 35 -8.87 -11.42 -0.11
CA PRO A 35 -8.79 -11.11 1.30
C PRO A 35 -7.46 -10.42 1.62
N LEU A 36 -7.53 -9.24 2.21
CA LEU A 36 -6.34 -8.46 2.53
C LEU A 36 -6.43 -7.76 3.88
N GLN A 37 -5.27 -7.47 4.44
CA GLN A 37 -5.12 -6.64 5.63
C GLN A 37 -4.16 -5.49 5.35
N PHE A 38 -4.27 -4.43 6.16
CA PHE A 38 -3.38 -3.28 6.12
C PHE A 38 -2.35 -3.35 7.25
N MET A 39 -1.24 -2.64 7.09
CA MET A 39 -0.42 -2.26 8.23
C MET A 39 -0.64 -0.78 8.53
N GLY A 40 -1.11 -0.49 9.72
CA GLY A 40 -1.55 0.84 10.05
C GLY A 40 -1.17 1.35 11.43
N LYS A 41 -1.25 2.66 11.60
CA LYS A 41 -0.86 3.39 12.79
C LYS A 41 -1.78 3.07 13.98
N SER A 42 -1.21 2.92 15.19
CA SER A 42 -1.96 2.63 16.43
C SER A 42 -2.96 3.74 16.79
N GLU A 43 -2.67 5.00 16.45
CA GLU A 43 -3.55 6.12 16.75
C GLU A 43 -4.89 6.04 16.02
N ILE A 44 -4.89 5.49 14.79
CA ILE A 44 -6.11 5.30 13.99
C ILE A 44 -7.07 4.31 14.66
N ALA A 45 -6.54 3.33 15.37
CA ALA A 45 -7.31 2.35 16.12
C ALA A 45 -8.10 2.94 17.30
N LYS A 46 -7.83 4.19 17.68
CA LYS A 46 -8.50 4.91 18.78
C LYS A 46 -9.73 5.70 18.31
N ILE A 47 -9.92 5.84 16.98
CA ILE A 47 -11.07 6.58 16.43
C ILE A 47 -12.36 5.78 16.67
N PRO A 48 -13.41 6.37 17.28
CA PRO A 48 -14.69 5.69 17.52
C PRO A 48 -15.26 5.11 16.22
N LEU A 49 -15.91 3.94 16.30
CA LEU A 49 -16.49 3.18 15.19
C LEU A 49 -15.45 2.70 14.16
N PHE A 50 -14.68 3.61 13.56
CA PHE A 50 -13.65 3.27 12.58
C PHE A 50 -12.53 2.42 13.19
N GLY A 51 -12.14 2.70 14.43
CA GLY A 51 -11.10 1.95 15.14
C GLY A 51 -11.48 0.48 15.39
N TYR A 52 -12.77 0.17 15.57
CA TYR A 52 -13.23 -1.21 15.66
C TYR A 52 -13.01 -1.98 14.36
N PHE A 53 -13.46 -1.41 13.24
CA PHE A 53 -13.23 -1.99 11.90
C PHE A 53 -11.72 -2.12 11.61
N TYR A 54 -10.96 -1.07 11.93
CA TYR A 54 -9.53 -1.01 11.68
C TYR A 54 -8.73 -2.07 12.46
N LYS A 55 -9.05 -2.30 13.73
CA LYS A 55 -8.41 -3.33 14.57
C LYS A 55 -8.58 -4.74 14.02
N ASN A 56 -9.71 -5.02 13.40
CA ASN A 56 -10.03 -6.33 12.82
C ASN A 56 -9.36 -6.55 11.45
N ASN A 57 -9.08 -5.46 10.71
CA ASN A 57 -8.59 -5.52 9.33
C ASN A 57 -7.16 -4.99 9.15
N ALA A 58 -6.47 -4.62 10.23
CA ALA A 58 -5.11 -4.12 10.14
C ALA A 58 -4.17 -4.77 11.16
N VAL A 59 -2.92 -4.93 10.74
CA VAL A 59 -1.79 -5.14 11.64
C VAL A 59 -1.40 -3.77 12.19
N ILE A 60 -1.71 -3.54 13.47
CA ILE A 60 -1.46 -2.26 14.13
C ILE A 60 0.01 -2.16 14.50
N VAL A 61 0.60 -0.98 14.24
CA VAL A 61 2.00 -0.70 14.54
C VAL A 61 2.16 0.66 15.19
N ASP A 62 2.89 0.72 16.30
CA ASP A 62 3.49 1.95 16.80
C ASP A 62 4.85 2.15 16.10
N ARG A 63 4.88 3.11 15.18
CA ARG A 63 6.09 3.40 14.37
C ARG A 63 7.17 4.15 15.14
N GLY A 64 6.84 4.69 16.30
CA GLY A 64 7.80 5.31 17.22
C GLY A 64 8.60 4.29 18.03
N ASN A 65 8.08 3.07 18.14
CA ASN A 65 8.71 2.00 18.91
C ASN A 65 9.27 0.92 17.98
N LYS A 66 10.60 0.74 17.98
CA LYS A 66 11.28 -0.27 17.15
C LYS A 66 10.84 -1.71 17.46
N ARG A 67 10.53 -2.03 18.72
CA ARG A 67 10.04 -3.36 19.13
C ARG A 67 8.66 -3.63 18.54
N ASP A 68 7.75 -2.66 18.63
CA ASP A 68 6.39 -2.77 18.08
C ASP A 68 6.42 -2.86 16.55
N ALA A 69 7.29 -2.09 15.90
CA ALA A 69 7.49 -2.16 14.45
C ALA A 69 7.97 -3.55 14.02
N TYR A 70 8.88 -4.16 14.77
CA TYR A 70 9.36 -5.53 14.49
C TYR A 70 8.27 -6.58 14.78
N ALA A 71 7.55 -6.46 15.89
CA ALA A 71 6.43 -7.35 16.20
C ALA A 71 5.32 -7.29 15.14
N ALA A 72 4.99 -6.08 14.66
CA ALA A 72 4.03 -5.88 13.57
C ALA A 72 4.55 -6.51 12.25
N PHE A 73 5.84 -6.40 11.96
CA PHE A 73 6.47 -7.03 10.81
C PHE A 73 6.33 -8.55 10.86
N LEU A 74 6.66 -9.19 11.99
CA LEU A 74 6.48 -10.63 12.18
C LEU A 74 5.02 -11.07 12.06
N LYS A 75 4.09 -10.26 12.61
CA LYS A 75 2.64 -10.51 12.52
C LYS A 75 2.16 -10.43 11.06
N ALA A 76 2.65 -9.47 10.29
CA ALA A 76 2.37 -9.35 8.86
C ALA A 76 2.87 -10.59 8.08
N GLY A 77 4.08 -11.06 8.37
CA GLY A 77 4.62 -12.30 7.78
C GLY A 77 3.72 -13.50 8.06
N LYS A 78 3.29 -13.69 9.31
CA LYS A 78 2.34 -14.77 9.67
C LYS A 78 1.01 -14.68 8.94
N LYS A 79 0.51 -13.47 8.67
CA LYS A 79 -0.72 -13.28 7.90
C LYS A 79 -0.54 -13.66 6.43
N LEU A 80 0.59 -13.29 5.82
CA LEU A 80 0.93 -13.70 4.46
C LEU A 80 1.05 -15.22 4.34
N THR A 81 1.76 -15.88 5.26
CA THR A 81 1.88 -17.36 5.25
C THR A 81 0.55 -18.08 5.50
N SER A 82 -0.45 -17.41 6.10
CA SER A 82 -1.82 -17.95 6.23
C SER A 82 -2.69 -17.72 4.99
N GLY A 83 -2.13 -17.21 3.87
CA GLY A 83 -2.85 -16.99 2.61
C GLY A 83 -3.57 -15.66 2.51
N LEU A 84 -3.37 -14.72 3.45
CA LEU A 84 -3.91 -13.36 3.36
C LEU A 84 -2.96 -12.47 2.57
N SER A 85 -3.51 -11.57 1.77
CA SER A 85 -2.75 -10.49 1.15
C SER A 85 -2.51 -9.34 2.14
N MET A 86 -1.48 -8.54 1.88
CA MET A 86 -1.19 -7.32 2.66
C MET A 86 -1.20 -6.10 1.75
N CYS A 87 -1.81 -5.00 2.19
CA CYS A 87 -1.65 -3.70 1.55
C CYS A 87 -0.76 -2.82 2.42
N LEU A 88 0.37 -2.43 1.87
CA LEU A 88 1.41 -1.68 2.56
C LEU A 88 1.74 -0.43 1.77
N PHE A 89 1.44 0.74 2.35
CA PHE A 89 1.82 2.02 1.76
C PHE A 89 3.31 2.29 2.01
N PRO A 90 4.17 2.17 0.98
CA PRO A 90 5.62 2.20 1.19
C PRO A 90 6.13 3.59 1.61
N GLU A 91 5.39 4.65 1.32
CA GLU A 91 5.68 6.02 1.78
C GLU A 91 5.64 6.16 3.32
N GLY A 92 4.96 5.22 3.98
CA GLY A 92 4.87 5.19 5.44
C GLY A 92 3.92 6.24 6.05
N GLY A 93 3.10 6.87 5.24
CA GLY A 93 2.08 7.85 5.61
C GLY A 93 1.84 8.84 4.49
N ILE A 94 0.71 9.53 4.52
CA ILE A 94 0.34 10.52 3.52
C ILE A 94 1.39 11.64 3.52
N PRO A 95 2.00 11.98 2.36
CA PRO A 95 2.97 13.07 2.25
C PRO A 95 2.30 14.43 2.41
N LYS A 96 3.11 15.49 2.58
CA LYS A 96 2.63 16.86 2.48
C LYS A 96 2.13 17.14 1.07
N GLN A 97 1.28 18.16 0.93
CA GLN A 97 0.60 18.44 -0.35
C GLN A 97 1.54 18.78 -1.51
N ASP A 98 2.69 19.36 -1.22
CA ASP A 98 3.74 19.76 -2.18
C ASP A 98 4.62 18.59 -2.64
N ILE A 99 4.55 17.46 -1.96
CA ILE A 99 5.34 16.28 -2.31
C ILE A 99 4.55 15.43 -3.32
N PHE A 100 5.14 15.22 -4.49
CA PHE A 100 4.57 14.42 -5.57
C PHE A 100 4.51 12.94 -5.23
N LEU A 101 5.62 12.35 -4.84
CA LEU A 101 5.77 10.99 -4.34
C LEU A 101 6.91 10.95 -3.32
N LYS A 102 6.62 10.45 -2.14
CA LYS A 102 7.63 10.34 -1.07
C LYS A 102 8.51 9.12 -1.29
N GLN A 103 9.77 9.22 -0.88
CA GLN A 103 10.68 8.07 -0.89
C GLN A 103 10.10 6.87 -0.13
N PHE A 104 10.26 5.68 -0.69
CA PHE A 104 9.74 4.46 -0.14
C PHE A 104 10.63 3.89 0.97
N LYS A 105 9.99 3.38 2.01
CA LYS A 105 10.64 2.65 3.11
C LYS A 105 10.83 1.20 2.72
N ASN A 106 11.93 0.60 3.17
CA ASN A 106 12.30 -0.77 2.83
C ASN A 106 11.42 -1.88 3.45
N GLY A 107 10.56 -1.54 4.42
CA GLY A 107 9.74 -2.52 5.13
C GLY A 107 8.91 -3.46 4.25
N PRO A 108 8.08 -2.96 3.32
CA PRO A 108 7.30 -3.80 2.41
C PRO A 108 8.14 -4.73 1.55
N PHE A 109 9.26 -4.24 1.02
CA PHE A 109 10.16 -4.98 0.13
C PHE A 109 10.93 -6.07 0.87
N ARG A 110 11.38 -5.76 2.07
CA ARG A 110 11.98 -6.74 2.97
C ARG A 110 10.99 -7.86 3.30
N LEU A 111 9.75 -7.51 3.63
CA LEU A 111 8.70 -8.50 3.92
C LEU A 111 8.43 -9.40 2.71
N ALA A 112 8.37 -8.82 1.51
CA ALA A 112 8.19 -9.56 0.26
C ALA A 112 9.30 -10.59 0.05
N ILE A 113 10.55 -10.18 0.18
CA ILE A 113 11.72 -11.06 -0.02
C ILE A 113 11.76 -12.15 1.06
N GLU A 114 11.58 -11.80 2.34
CA GLU A 114 11.63 -12.78 3.44
C GLU A 114 10.51 -13.82 3.36
N GLN A 115 9.33 -13.42 2.87
CA GLN A 115 8.17 -14.31 2.73
C GLN A 115 8.06 -14.94 1.33
N ASN A 116 8.91 -14.53 0.38
CA ASN A 116 8.86 -14.91 -1.03
C ASN A 116 7.48 -14.66 -1.67
N ILE A 117 6.90 -13.47 -1.43
CA ILE A 117 5.57 -13.06 -1.88
C ILE A 117 5.70 -11.95 -2.92
N ASN A 118 5.06 -12.12 -4.06
CA ASN A 118 5.06 -11.14 -5.15
C ASN A 118 4.48 -9.80 -4.74
N ILE A 119 5.05 -8.71 -5.29
CA ILE A 119 4.58 -7.34 -5.08
C ILE A 119 3.77 -6.89 -6.28
N ILE A 120 2.64 -6.24 -6.00
CA ILE A 120 1.80 -5.58 -7.00
C ILE A 120 1.77 -4.09 -6.70
N PRO A 121 2.44 -3.25 -7.53
CA PRO A 121 2.34 -1.81 -7.42
C PRO A 121 0.92 -1.33 -7.80
N ILE A 122 0.43 -0.29 -7.15
CA ILE A 122 -0.85 0.35 -7.49
C ILE A 122 -0.64 1.86 -7.55
N THR A 123 -1.14 2.49 -8.61
CA THR A 123 -1.09 3.95 -8.77
C THR A 123 -2.47 4.56 -8.66
N MET A 124 -2.62 5.50 -7.72
CA MET A 124 -3.85 6.25 -7.45
C MET A 124 -3.56 7.76 -7.45
N PRO A 125 -3.79 8.48 -8.57
CA PRO A 125 -3.43 9.90 -8.67
C PRO A 125 -4.45 10.84 -8.05
N ASP A 126 -5.73 10.48 -8.01
CA ASP A 126 -6.84 11.43 -7.87
C ASP A 126 -7.41 11.58 -6.46
N ASN A 127 -7.19 10.61 -5.58
CA ASN A 127 -7.78 10.59 -4.23
C ASN A 127 -7.44 11.85 -3.41
N LYS A 128 -6.27 12.44 -3.64
CA LYS A 128 -5.85 13.72 -3.04
C LYS A 128 -6.83 14.86 -3.35
N ASN A 129 -7.36 14.90 -4.58
CA ASN A 129 -8.28 15.92 -5.03
C ASN A 129 -9.72 15.67 -4.57
N MET A 130 -10.09 14.40 -4.38
CA MET A 130 -11.45 14.03 -3.93
C MET A 130 -11.62 14.22 -2.43
N PHE A 131 -10.60 13.85 -1.66
CA PHE A 131 -10.60 13.99 -0.22
C PHE A 131 -9.22 14.45 0.28
N PRO A 132 -8.93 15.77 0.18
CA PRO A 132 -7.69 16.35 0.66
C PRO A 132 -7.61 16.26 2.20
N GLN A 133 -6.42 16.49 2.76
CA GLN A 133 -6.24 16.53 4.21
C GLN A 133 -6.91 17.74 4.88
N GLU A 134 -7.30 18.72 4.09
CA GLU A 134 -8.01 19.91 4.56
C GLU A 134 -9.51 19.62 4.69
N TYR A 135 -10.05 19.86 5.89
CA TYR A 135 -11.48 19.66 6.15
C TYR A 135 -12.36 20.47 5.18
N PHE A 136 -13.48 19.85 4.75
CA PHE A 136 -14.51 20.45 3.90
C PHE A 136 -14.07 20.89 2.49
N LYS A 137 -12.86 20.54 2.05
CA LYS A 137 -12.39 20.80 0.67
C LYS A 137 -12.52 19.60 -0.28
N GLY A 138 -13.15 18.52 0.18
CA GLY A 138 -13.44 17.36 -0.66
C GLY A 138 -14.47 17.69 -1.75
N ARG A 139 -14.32 17.05 -2.90
CA ARG A 139 -15.24 17.18 -4.03
C ARG A 139 -15.49 15.83 -4.69
N PRO A 140 -16.70 15.58 -5.21
CA PRO A 140 -16.96 14.38 -6.00
C PRO A 140 -16.17 14.42 -7.31
N GLY A 141 -15.84 13.23 -7.82
CA GLY A 141 -15.12 13.10 -9.07
C GLY A 141 -14.82 11.66 -9.44
N ILE A 142 -14.07 11.49 -10.50
CA ILE A 142 -13.61 10.18 -10.98
C ILE A 142 -12.23 9.90 -10.39
N VAL A 143 -12.07 8.72 -9.81
CA VAL A 143 -10.79 8.22 -9.31
C VAL A 143 -10.25 7.20 -10.29
N ARG A 144 -9.10 7.51 -10.87
CA ARG A 144 -8.34 6.57 -11.69
C ARG A 144 -7.50 5.68 -10.80
N VAL A 145 -7.41 4.42 -11.17
CA VAL A 145 -6.54 3.45 -10.50
C VAL A 145 -5.92 2.56 -11.55
N LYS A 146 -4.62 2.36 -11.42
CA LYS A 146 -3.90 1.35 -12.20
C LYS A 146 -3.28 0.33 -11.26
N VAL A 147 -3.68 -0.92 -11.45
CA VAL A 147 -3.09 -2.09 -10.81
C VAL A 147 -2.07 -2.65 -11.78
N HIS A 148 -0.81 -2.53 -11.44
CA HIS A 148 0.29 -2.95 -12.30
C HIS A 148 0.50 -4.46 -12.26
N LYS A 149 1.30 -4.95 -13.20
CA LYS A 149 1.73 -6.34 -13.23
C LYS A 149 2.50 -6.72 -11.96
N ALA A 150 2.30 -7.95 -11.51
CA ALA A 150 3.04 -8.48 -10.37
C ALA A 150 4.55 -8.54 -10.66
N ILE A 151 5.35 -8.08 -9.72
CA ILE A 151 6.80 -8.30 -9.72
C ILE A 151 7.05 -9.65 -9.06
N GLU A 152 7.42 -10.61 -9.88
CA GLU A 152 7.68 -11.98 -9.43
C GLU A 152 9.08 -12.09 -8.82
N LEU A 153 9.14 -12.43 -7.54
CA LEU A 153 10.41 -12.53 -6.83
C LEU A 153 11.27 -13.73 -7.27
N ASN A 154 10.64 -14.78 -7.79
CA ASN A 154 11.37 -15.95 -8.28
C ASN A 154 12.20 -15.65 -9.54
N ASN A 155 11.80 -14.63 -10.31
CA ASN A 155 12.45 -14.22 -11.56
C ASN A 155 13.51 -13.13 -11.35
N LEU A 156 13.70 -12.63 -10.12
CA LEU A 156 14.72 -11.64 -9.84
C LEU A 156 16.10 -12.33 -9.75
N ALA A 157 16.99 -11.95 -10.67
CA ALA A 157 18.39 -12.43 -10.69
C ALA A 157 19.13 -12.09 -9.39
N GLU A 158 18.76 -11.01 -8.75
CA GLU A 158 19.28 -10.58 -7.46
C GLU A 158 18.13 -10.08 -6.57
N LYS A 159 17.86 -10.76 -5.47
CA LYS A 159 16.84 -10.39 -4.49
C LYS A 159 17.35 -9.27 -3.57
N SER A 160 17.60 -8.11 -4.14
CA SER A 160 17.98 -6.91 -3.37
C SER A 160 16.74 -6.10 -2.98
N ILE A 161 16.67 -5.71 -1.71
CA ILE A 161 15.61 -4.86 -1.17
C ILE A 161 15.60 -3.51 -1.90
N GLU A 162 16.78 -2.96 -2.13
CA GLU A 162 16.98 -1.67 -2.79
C GLU A 162 16.52 -1.70 -4.25
N ASN A 163 16.86 -2.76 -4.99
CA ASN A 163 16.46 -2.94 -6.38
C ASN A 163 14.95 -3.09 -6.50
N LEU A 164 14.32 -3.87 -5.62
CA LEU A 164 12.88 -4.05 -5.59
C LEU A 164 12.15 -2.74 -5.23
N ASN A 165 12.67 -2.00 -4.23
CA ASN A 165 12.16 -0.69 -3.84
C ASN A 165 12.21 0.30 -5.02
N THR A 166 13.37 0.41 -5.67
CA THR A 166 13.57 1.29 -6.81
C THR A 166 12.66 0.93 -7.98
N SER A 167 12.49 -0.36 -8.27
CA SER A 167 11.61 -0.84 -9.34
C SER A 167 10.15 -0.44 -9.08
N VAL A 168 9.62 -0.70 -7.88
CA VAL A 168 8.25 -0.33 -7.50
C VAL A 168 8.07 1.19 -7.51
N PHE A 169 9.05 1.93 -6.98
CA PHE A 169 9.03 3.40 -6.99
C PHE A 169 8.95 3.94 -8.41
N ASN A 170 9.79 3.47 -9.32
CA ASN A 170 9.82 3.92 -10.71
C ASN A 170 8.53 3.60 -11.47
N ILE A 171 7.94 2.42 -11.24
CA ILE A 171 6.65 2.05 -11.85
C ILE A 171 5.58 3.07 -11.45
N ILE A 172 5.43 3.33 -10.15
CA ILE A 172 4.41 4.26 -9.64
C ILE A 172 4.72 5.70 -10.07
N PHE A 173 5.98 6.15 -9.97
CA PHE A 173 6.41 7.49 -10.35
C PHE A 173 6.14 7.78 -11.83
N ASN A 174 6.52 6.87 -12.72
CA ASN A 174 6.31 7.02 -14.16
C ASN A 174 4.81 7.05 -14.50
N GLN A 175 4.00 6.19 -13.86
CA GLN A 175 2.56 6.18 -14.09
C GLN A 175 1.89 7.46 -13.56
N LEU A 176 2.31 7.99 -12.43
CA LEU A 176 1.83 9.27 -11.91
C LEU A 176 2.15 10.42 -12.88
N ASN A 177 3.35 10.45 -13.47
CA ASN A 177 3.73 11.43 -14.49
C ASN A 177 2.85 11.33 -15.73
N THR A 178 2.51 10.12 -16.19
CA THR A 178 1.60 9.90 -17.31
C THR A 178 0.19 10.46 -17.04
N TYR A 179 -0.25 10.45 -15.80
CA TYR A 179 -1.55 11.04 -15.41
C TYR A 179 -1.53 12.57 -15.27
N GLY A 180 -0.42 13.23 -15.58
CA GLY A 180 -0.28 14.68 -15.48
C GLY A 180 -0.04 15.14 -14.04
N GLY A 181 0.76 14.41 -13.31
CA GLY A 181 1.18 14.76 -11.96
C GLY A 181 1.91 16.10 -11.92
N LYS A 182 1.20 17.13 -11.43
CA LYS A 182 1.76 18.42 -10.98
C LYS A 182 1.46 18.57 -9.50
#